data_a9c43e43e5066feb1992b3cc5199653e
#
_entry.id   a9c43e43e5066feb1992b3cc5199653e
#
_cell.length_a   1.000
_cell.length_b   1.000
_cell.length_c   1.000
_cell.angle_alpha   90.00
_cell.angle_beta   90.00
_cell.angle_gamma   90.00
#
_symmetry.space_group_name_H-M   'P 1'
#
loop_
_entity.id
_entity.type
_entity.pdbx_description
1 polymer ?
#
loop_
_entity_poly.entity_id
_entity_poly.type
_entity_poly.pdbx_seq_one_letter_code
_entity_poly.pdbx_strand_id
1 'polypeptide(L)'
;MEMTDQWALNRWNFAGRWQGCGHWFERDGSNRLDLQVPARRIDPTSYAISFSDDDHGVWDGSGLAFAPGGKATYPISRATYNAGGGCWQFLGAGGQSSLGLDAKRSRFGHEINLFCGRSRSMLVLLWEPLKGRWQLQRVGAVGFRCENSSNPDPDRPECGTPEALLEPLRGWTGQREILRPQPGALASVEVTSPVTLDPHQLLHNDCSVVMPDGLLFSVPSVLPEGAFNLETGGRLAADLFQQISIRFDALGDLTSWERCCFRPAAA
;
A
#
# COMPACT_ATOMS: atom_id res chain seq x y z
N MET A 1 1.98 -7.21 -26.13
CA MET A 1 1.83 -6.78 -24.74
C MET A 1 3.01 -7.37 -23.97
N GLU A 2 3.90 -6.53 -23.52
CA GLU A 2 5.09 -6.97 -22.81
C GLU A 2 4.69 -7.45 -21.41
N MET A 3 5.09 -8.68 -21.03
CA MET A 3 4.83 -9.22 -19.71
C MET A 3 5.77 -8.55 -18.70
N THR A 4 5.20 -7.91 -17.68
CA THR A 4 5.99 -7.26 -16.64
C THR A 4 6.53 -8.30 -15.68
N ASP A 5 7.83 -8.29 -15.46
CA ASP A 5 8.48 -9.15 -14.46
C ASP A 5 8.26 -8.58 -13.06
N GLN A 6 7.32 -9.17 -12.33
CA GLN A 6 6.96 -8.78 -10.97
C GLN A 6 8.11 -8.97 -9.96
N TRP A 7 8.96 -9.98 -10.17
CA TRP A 7 10.15 -10.18 -9.34
C TRP A 7 11.20 -9.08 -9.55
N ALA A 8 11.45 -8.68 -10.81
CA ALA A 8 12.37 -7.59 -11.11
C ALA A 8 11.87 -6.27 -10.52
N LEU A 9 10.56 -5.98 -10.61
CA LEU A 9 9.94 -4.82 -9.98
C LEU A 9 10.04 -4.88 -8.44
N ASN A 10 9.82 -6.05 -7.84
CA ASN A 10 10.01 -6.24 -6.40
C ASN A 10 11.44 -5.93 -5.97
N ARG A 11 12.44 -6.42 -6.72
CA ARG A 11 13.85 -6.11 -6.46
C ARG A 11 14.12 -4.60 -6.58
N TRP A 12 13.64 -3.98 -7.63
CA TRP A 12 13.79 -2.53 -7.86
C TRP A 12 13.20 -1.69 -6.72
N ASN A 13 11.98 -1.99 -6.34
CA ASN A 13 11.25 -1.24 -5.32
C ASN A 13 11.86 -1.43 -3.92
N PHE A 14 12.13 -2.68 -3.53
CA PHE A 14 12.36 -3.03 -2.14
C PHE A 14 13.82 -3.29 -1.74
N ALA A 15 14.75 -3.49 -2.70
CA ALA A 15 16.15 -3.71 -2.36
C ALA A 15 16.73 -2.59 -1.48
N GLY A 16 17.47 -2.95 -0.44
CA GLY A 16 18.17 -2.03 0.44
C GLY A 16 17.82 -2.21 1.91
N ARG A 17 18.46 -1.40 2.75
CA ARG A 17 18.16 -1.29 4.18
C ARG A 17 17.29 -0.05 4.40
N TRP A 18 16.17 -0.26 5.08
CA TRP A 18 15.14 0.74 5.30
C TRP A 18 15.01 1.03 6.79
N GLN A 19 14.99 2.31 7.14
CA GLN A 19 14.76 2.77 8.49
C GLN A 19 13.63 3.80 8.50
N GLY A 20 12.80 3.78 9.53
CA GLY A 20 11.66 4.69 9.62
C GLY A 20 10.97 4.71 10.96
N CYS A 21 9.82 5.39 10.97
CA CYS A 21 8.93 5.50 12.11
C CYS A 21 7.54 4.97 11.73
N GLY A 22 7.00 4.08 12.53
CA GLY A 22 5.68 3.49 12.35
C GLY A 22 4.66 4.02 13.35
N HIS A 23 3.49 4.39 12.86
CA HIS A 23 2.32 4.78 13.64
C HIS A 23 1.23 3.73 13.47
N TRP A 24 0.76 3.16 14.57
CA TRP A 24 -0.24 2.12 14.59
C TRP A 24 -1.48 2.59 15.31
N PHE A 25 -2.62 2.50 14.64
CA PHE A 25 -3.95 2.85 15.12
C PHE A 25 -4.72 1.55 15.28
N GLU A 26 -5.19 1.28 16.49
CA GLU A 26 -5.82 0.01 16.83
C GLU A 26 -7.11 0.27 17.61
N ARG A 27 -8.11 -0.60 17.47
CA ARG A 27 -9.30 -0.49 18.30
C ARG A 27 -8.96 -0.71 19.76
N ASP A 28 -9.53 0.14 20.60
CA ASP A 28 -9.41 0.04 22.05
C ASP A 28 -10.35 -1.02 22.65
N GLY A 29 -10.30 -1.19 23.96
CA GLY A 29 -11.15 -2.11 24.70
C GLY A 29 -12.65 -1.78 24.62
N SER A 30 -13.02 -0.56 24.24
CA SER A 30 -14.41 -0.12 23.96
C SER A 30 -14.82 -0.32 22.50
N ASN A 31 -13.96 -0.92 21.68
CA ASN A 31 -14.14 -1.13 20.26
C ASN A 31 -14.17 0.17 19.42
N ARG A 32 -13.55 1.24 19.91
CA ARG A 32 -13.38 2.49 19.17
C ARG A 32 -12.04 2.49 18.44
N LEU A 33 -12.02 2.83 17.16
CA LEU A 33 -10.83 3.08 16.38
C LEU A 33 -10.61 4.60 16.27
N ASP A 34 -9.61 5.10 16.98
CA ASP A 34 -9.18 6.49 16.87
C ASP A 34 -8.08 6.57 15.82
N LEU A 35 -8.35 7.26 14.71
CA LEU A 35 -7.42 7.43 13.60
C LEU A 35 -6.66 8.78 13.66
N GLN A 36 -6.85 9.56 14.73
CA GLN A 36 -6.12 10.80 14.96
C GLN A 36 -4.93 10.60 15.92
N VAL A 37 -5.09 9.68 16.87
CA VAL A 37 -4.06 9.41 17.88
C VAL A 37 -3.59 7.97 17.75
N PRO A 38 -2.30 7.72 17.41
CA PRO A 38 -1.80 6.37 17.29
C PRO A 38 -1.79 5.67 18.65
N ALA A 39 -2.30 4.46 18.71
CA ALA A 39 -2.23 3.61 19.90
C ALA A 39 -0.79 3.21 20.21
N ARG A 40 0.07 3.17 19.19
CA ARG A 40 1.48 2.82 19.34
C ARG A 40 2.34 3.50 18.27
N ARG A 41 3.49 4.05 18.70
CA ARG A 41 4.57 4.52 17.84
C ARG A 41 5.77 3.59 17.97
N ILE A 42 6.37 3.21 16.86
CA ILE A 42 7.58 2.39 16.80
C ILE A 42 8.66 3.20 16.10
N ASP A 43 9.68 3.61 16.86
CA ASP A 43 10.74 4.49 16.38
C ASP A 43 12.06 4.14 17.09
N PRO A 44 13.10 3.68 16.41
CA PRO A 44 13.09 3.35 14.99
C PRO A 44 12.43 1.99 14.70
N THR A 45 11.98 1.82 13.46
CA THR A 45 11.66 0.52 12.86
C THR A 45 12.55 0.34 11.63
N SER A 46 13.08 -0.88 11.42
CA SER A 46 13.98 -1.12 10.29
C SER A 46 13.84 -2.54 9.73
N TYR A 47 14.15 -2.70 8.46
CA TYR A 47 14.30 -3.99 7.82
C TYR A 47 15.23 -3.86 6.60
N ALA A 48 15.69 -5.00 6.08
CA ALA A 48 16.54 -5.04 4.90
C ALA A 48 16.07 -6.12 3.92
N ILE A 49 16.22 -5.83 2.63
CA ILE A 49 16.10 -6.82 1.57
C ILE A 49 17.36 -6.75 0.73
N SER A 50 18.09 -7.85 0.68
CA SER A 50 19.32 -7.99 -0.11
C SER A 50 19.13 -9.12 -1.14
N PHE A 51 19.79 -8.97 -2.29
CA PHE A 51 19.76 -9.96 -3.35
C PHE A 51 21.19 -10.43 -3.62
N SER A 52 21.42 -11.74 -3.61
CA SER A 52 22.70 -12.36 -3.89
C SER A 52 22.98 -12.46 -5.39
N ASP A 53 21.90 -12.63 -6.16
CA ASP A 53 21.90 -12.73 -7.62
C ASP A 53 20.52 -12.29 -8.17
N ASP A 54 20.25 -12.57 -9.44
CA ASP A 54 19.00 -12.19 -10.10
C ASP A 54 17.79 -12.96 -9.61
N ASP A 55 17.95 -14.13 -9.02
CA ASP A 55 16.89 -15.03 -8.65
C ASP A 55 16.74 -15.24 -7.14
N HIS A 56 17.72 -14.84 -6.32
CA HIS A 56 17.74 -15.12 -4.89
C HIS A 56 18.03 -13.90 -4.04
N GLY A 57 17.46 -13.88 -2.85
CA GLY A 57 17.67 -12.83 -1.86
C GLY A 57 17.30 -13.26 -0.46
N VAL A 58 17.42 -12.31 0.45
CA VAL A 58 17.07 -12.48 1.86
C VAL A 58 16.23 -11.28 2.30
N TRP A 59 15.12 -11.57 2.96
CA TRP A 59 14.36 -10.59 3.72
C TRP A 59 14.77 -10.68 5.19
N ASP A 60 15.23 -9.57 5.75
CA ASP A 60 15.62 -9.42 7.15
C ASP A 60 14.74 -8.38 7.85
N GLY A 61 13.77 -8.87 8.61
CA GLY A 61 12.87 -8.05 9.42
C GLY A 61 13.24 -8.01 10.90
N SER A 62 14.48 -8.33 11.26
CA SER A 62 14.93 -8.36 12.67
C SER A 62 14.71 -7.02 13.40
N GLY A 63 14.70 -5.91 12.69
CA GLY A 63 14.39 -4.58 13.22
C GLY A 63 12.91 -4.19 13.23
N LEU A 64 12.00 -5.07 12.78
CA LEU A 64 10.56 -4.83 12.80
C LEU A 64 9.96 -5.36 14.10
N ALA A 65 9.52 -4.49 14.99
CA ALA A 65 8.89 -4.86 16.25
C ALA A 65 7.54 -5.58 16.10
N PHE A 66 6.99 -5.60 14.88
CA PHE A 66 5.69 -6.20 14.54
C PHE A 66 5.81 -7.34 13.54
N ALA A 67 7.01 -7.86 13.29
CA ALA A 67 7.22 -8.94 12.32
C ALA A 67 6.33 -10.15 12.63
N PRO A 68 5.53 -10.63 11.66
CA PRO A 68 4.67 -11.78 11.86
C PRO A 68 5.47 -13.03 12.22
N GLY A 69 5.02 -13.76 13.26
CA GLY A 69 5.57 -15.06 13.63
C GLY A 69 6.97 -15.04 14.24
N GLY A 70 7.50 -13.88 14.60
CA GLY A 70 8.81 -13.76 15.26
C GLY A 70 10.00 -14.20 14.40
N LYS A 71 9.80 -14.44 13.10
CA LYS A 71 10.88 -14.80 12.19
C LYS A 71 11.62 -13.55 11.75
N ALA A 72 12.87 -13.43 12.22
CA ALA A 72 13.69 -12.27 11.92
C ALA A 72 14.18 -12.25 10.47
N THR A 73 14.44 -13.42 9.85
CA THR A 73 15.09 -13.52 8.54
C THR A 73 14.63 -14.76 7.78
N TYR A 74 14.38 -14.63 6.47
CA TYR A 74 14.05 -15.76 5.60
C TYR A 74 14.52 -15.54 4.15
N PRO A 75 14.86 -16.64 3.42
CA PRO A 75 15.20 -16.54 2.02
C PRO A 75 13.97 -16.18 1.17
N ILE A 76 14.20 -15.41 0.12
CA ILE A 76 13.23 -15.10 -0.92
C ILE A 76 13.83 -15.47 -2.28
N SER A 77 13.01 -15.91 -3.22
CA SER A 77 13.47 -16.25 -4.55
C SER A 77 12.42 -15.97 -5.62
N ARG A 78 12.88 -15.82 -6.86
CA ARG A 78 12.02 -15.69 -8.03
C ARG A 78 11.07 -16.89 -8.18
N ALA A 79 11.58 -18.12 -7.90
CA ALA A 79 10.81 -19.35 -8.02
C ALA A 79 9.63 -19.44 -7.03
N THR A 80 9.78 -18.82 -5.84
CA THR A 80 8.74 -18.83 -4.80
C THR A 80 7.98 -17.52 -4.70
N TYR A 81 8.40 -16.51 -5.48
CA TYR A 81 7.75 -15.20 -5.46
C TYR A 81 6.31 -15.29 -5.87
N ASN A 82 5.44 -14.68 -5.06
CA ASN A 82 4.01 -14.58 -5.31
C ASN A 82 3.29 -15.92 -5.60
N ALA A 83 3.75 -17.00 -5.00
CA ALA A 83 3.14 -18.32 -5.18
C ALA A 83 1.63 -18.33 -4.83
N GLY A 84 1.20 -17.48 -3.91
CA GLY A 84 -0.20 -17.32 -3.49
C GLY A 84 -1.01 -16.31 -4.33
N GLY A 85 -0.39 -15.59 -5.28
CA GLY A 85 -1.07 -14.62 -6.16
C GLY A 85 -1.43 -13.27 -5.52
N GLY A 86 -1.13 -13.07 -4.23
CA GLY A 86 -1.52 -11.87 -3.48
C GLY A 86 -0.50 -10.72 -3.49
N CYS A 87 0.72 -10.94 -4.01
CA CYS A 87 1.72 -9.88 -4.16
C CYS A 87 1.54 -9.18 -5.51
N TRP A 88 1.81 -7.89 -5.53
CA TRP A 88 1.67 -7.07 -6.72
C TRP A 88 2.75 -5.97 -6.76
N GLN A 89 3.21 -5.64 -7.95
CA GLN A 89 4.23 -4.62 -8.17
C GLN A 89 3.89 -3.77 -9.39
N PHE A 90 4.06 -2.49 -9.23
CA PHE A 90 4.24 -1.49 -10.29
C PHE A 90 5.60 -0.82 -10.10
N LEU A 91 6.09 -0.12 -11.09
CA LEU A 91 7.30 0.69 -10.93
C LEU A 91 7.03 1.84 -9.95
N GLY A 92 7.61 1.78 -8.74
CA GLY A 92 7.38 2.77 -7.68
C GLY A 92 6.15 2.54 -6.81
N ALA A 93 5.49 1.38 -6.92
CA ALA A 93 4.49 0.93 -5.95
C ALA A 93 4.47 -0.59 -5.85
N GLY A 94 4.08 -1.13 -4.71
CA GLY A 94 3.94 -2.58 -4.55
C GLY A 94 3.34 -2.95 -3.20
N GLY A 95 2.95 -4.22 -3.08
CA GLY A 95 2.34 -4.67 -1.82
C GLY A 95 1.84 -6.09 -1.83
N GLN A 96 1.03 -6.38 -0.82
CA GLN A 96 0.36 -7.65 -0.63
C GLN A 96 -1.10 -7.42 -0.28
N SER A 97 -1.96 -8.30 -0.78
CA SER A 97 -3.40 -8.22 -0.54
C SER A 97 -3.98 -9.60 -0.23
N SER A 98 -4.98 -9.63 0.66
CA SER A 98 -5.91 -10.75 0.72
C SER A 98 -6.65 -10.83 -0.62
N LEU A 99 -6.75 -12.05 -1.18
CA LEU A 99 -7.36 -12.26 -2.50
C LEU A 99 -8.89 -12.32 -2.45
N GLY A 100 -9.46 -12.46 -1.28
CA GLY A 100 -10.91 -12.53 -1.11
C GLY A 100 -11.32 -12.60 0.35
N LEU A 101 -12.63 -12.46 0.58
CA LEU A 101 -13.26 -12.60 1.88
C LEU A 101 -13.48 -14.07 2.19
N ASP A 102 -12.60 -14.67 2.98
CA ASP A 102 -12.70 -16.05 3.42
C ASP A 102 -13.10 -16.10 4.90
N ALA A 103 -14.32 -16.58 5.17
CA ALA A 103 -14.85 -16.68 6.53
C ALA A 103 -14.02 -17.59 7.48
N LYS A 104 -13.12 -18.43 6.93
CA LYS A 104 -12.20 -19.27 7.70
C LYS A 104 -10.94 -18.50 8.14
N ARG A 105 -10.68 -17.33 7.56
CA ARG A 105 -9.55 -16.50 7.92
C ARG A 105 -9.91 -15.56 9.07
N SER A 106 -8.95 -15.31 9.94
CA SER A 106 -9.08 -14.36 11.04
C SER A 106 -8.83 -12.92 10.62
N ARG A 107 -8.30 -12.69 9.41
CA ARG A 107 -7.90 -11.37 8.92
C ARG A 107 -8.10 -11.24 7.42
N PHE A 108 -8.55 -10.06 7.03
CA PHE A 108 -8.53 -9.56 5.66
C PHE A 108 -7.66 -8.30 5.66
N GLY A 109 -6.57 -8.33 4.89
CA GLY A 109 -5.55 -7.28 5.03
C GLY A 109 -4.84 -6.92 3.75
N HIS A 110 -4.33 -5.68 3.75
CA HIS A 110 -3.59 -5.09 2.64
C HIS A 110 -2.38 -4.34 3.15
N GLU A 111 -1.25 -4.55 2.52
CA GLU A 111 -0.06 -3.74 2.65
C GLU A 111 0.17 -3.02 1.32
N ILE A 112 0.22 -1.70 1.35
CA ILE A 112 0.43 -0.83 0.21
C ILE A 112 1.71 -0.02 0.44
N ASN A 113 2.61 -0.05 -0.52
CA ASN A 113 3.87 0.69 -0.47
C ASN A 113 3.94 1.62 -1.67
N LEU A 114 4.19 2.89 -1.40
CA LEU A 114 4.35 3.94 -2.40
C LEU A 114 5.77 4.49 -2.31
N PHE A 115 6.46 4.59 -3.43
CA PHE A 115 7.86 5.02 -3.48
C PHE A 115 8.01 6.32 -4.26
N CYS A 116 8.88 7.20 -3.75
CA CYS A 116 9.43 8.32 -4.49
C CYS A 116 10.95 8.27 -4.32
N GLY A 117 11.66 7.85 -5.38
CA GLY A 117 13.07 7.54 -5.28
C GLY A 117 13.34 6.46 -4.22
N ARG A 118 14.12 6.80 -3.19
CA ARG A 118 14.45 5.90 -2.08
C ARG A 118 13.72 6.28 -0.77
N SER A 119 12.63 7.01 -0.89
CA SER A 119 11.65 7.22 0.18
C SER A 119 10.44 6.34 -0.06
N ARG A 120 9.94 5.69 0.98
CA ARG A 120 8.80 4.78 0.93
C ARG A 120 7.79 5.10 2.01
N SER A 121 6.55 5.28 1.62
CA SER A 121 5.40 5.38 2.52
C SER A 121 4.63 4.07 2.47
N MET A 122 4.45 3.42 3.62
CA MET A 122 3.74 2.14 3.75
C MET A 122 2.44 2.35 4.52
N LEU A 123 1.35 1.84 3.97
CA LEU A 123 0.05 1.76 4.60
C LEU A 123 -0.32 0.29 4.81
N VAL A 124 -0.80 -0.04 5.99
CA VAL A 124 -1.36 -1.36 6.32
C VAL A 124 -2.79 -1.18 6.77
N LEU A 125 -3.71 -1.93 6.17
CA LEU A 125 -5.13 -1.93 6.51
C LEU A 125 -5.54 -3.36 6.88
N LEU A 126 -6.14 -3.54 8.05
CA LEU A 126 -6.54 -4.86 8.55
C LEU A 126 -7.99 -4.84 9.05
N TRP A 127 -8.82 -5.69 8.46
CA TRP A 127 -10.16 -6.01 8.94
C TRP A 127 -10.14 -7.36 9.63
N GLU A 128 -10.93 -7.47 10.68
CA GLU A 128 -11.17 -8.73 11.40
C GLU A 128 -12.68 -8.96 11.55
N PRO A 129 -13.13 -10.22 11.63
CA PRO A 129 -14.54 -10.51 11.81
C PRO A 129 -15.00 -10.12 13.22
N LEU A 130 -16.01 -9.29 13.28
CA LEU A 130 -16.68 -8.89 14.51
C LEU A 130 -18.19 -9.03 14.33
N LYS A 131 -18.86 -9.84 15.15
CA LYS A 131 -20.29 -10.10 15.06
C LYS A 131 -20.78 -10.47 13.66
N GLY A 132 -20.00 -11.31 12.95
CA GLY A 132 -20.31 -11.79 11.60
C GLY A 132 -20.04 -10.79 10.47
N ARG A 133 -19.43 -9.64 10.73
CA ARG A 133 -19.06 -8.63 9.73
C ARG A 133 -17.57 -8.34 9.80
N TRP A 134 -16.96 -8.08 8.66
CA TRP A 134 -15.58 -7.63 8.56
C TRP A 134 -15.48 -6.14 8.91
N GLN A 135 -14.80 -5.81 10.00
CA GLN A 135 -14.65 -4.45 10.50
C GLN A 135 -13.18 -4.03 10.55
N LEU A 136 -12.86 -2.81 10.10
CA LEU A 136 -11.51 -2.25 10.18
C LEU A 136 -11.05 -2.21 11.65
N GLN A 137 -10.00 -2.96 11.95
CA GLN A 137 -9.48 -3.12 13.32
C GLN A 137 -8.18 -2.38 13.53
N ARG A 138 -7.37 -2.31 12.48
CA ARG A 138 -6.02 -1.75 12.61
C ARG A 138 -5.60 -1.04 11.34
N VAL A 139 -4.92 0.10 11.51
CA VAL A 139 -4.25 0.84 10.45
C VAL A 139 -2.80 1.07 10.87
N GLY A 140 -1.87 0.82 9.96
CA GLY A 140 -0.45 1.15 10.13
C GLY A 140 0.01 2.13 9.07
N ALA A 141 0.70 3.20 9.48
CA ALA A 141 1.33 4.14 8.57
C ALA A 141 2.82 4.24 8.92
N VAL A 142 3.70 3.95 7.97
CA VAL A 142 5.14 3.94 8.21
C VAL A 142 5.87 4.69 7.11
N GLY A 143 6.61 5.71 7.49
CA GLY A 143 7.55 6.38 6.59
C GLY A 143 8.93 5.73 6.68
N PHE A 144 9.39 5.10 5.60
CA PHE A 144 10.72 4.53 5.50
C PHE A 144 11.63 5.35 4.58
N ARG A 145 12.90 5.40 4.95
CA ARG A 145 13.99 5.96 4.14
C ARG A 145 15.06 4.90 3.95
N CYS A 146 15.56 4.77 2.73
CA CYS A 146 16.64 3.83 2.45
C CYS A 146 17.96 4.39 2.95
N GLU A 147 18.66 3.63 3.78
CA GLU A 147 19.99 4.01 4.27
C GLU A 147 20.97 4.20 3.08
N ASN A 148 21.88 5.14 3.24
CA ASN A 148 22.92 5.48 2.25
C ASN A 148 22.34 5.96 0.91
N SER A 149 21.10 6.42 0.85
CA SER A 149 20.58 7.10 -0.33
C SER A 149 21.16 8.52 -0.42
N SER A 150 21.69 8.85 -1.59
CA SER A 150 22.10 10.24 -1.90
C SER A 150 20.93 11.12 -2.31
N ASN A 151 19.76 10.54 -2.54
CA ASN A 151 18.57 11.30 -2.91
C ASN A 151 18.01 12.02 -1.70
N PRO A 152 17.73 13.34 -1.80
CA PRO A 152 17.05 14.05 -0.73
C PRO A 152 15.67 13.44 -0.49
N ASP A 153 15.19 13.54 0.75
CA ASP A 153 13.84 13.16 1.07
C ASP A 153 12.87 14.15 0.43
N PRO A 154 11.87 13.68 -0.32
CA PRO A 154 10.89 14.58 -0.94
C PRO A 154 10.13 15.38 0.11
N ASP A 155 9.91 16.65 -0.17
CA ASP A 155 9.03 17.48 0.64
C ASP A 155 7.57 16.97 0.50
N ARG A 156 6.97 16.63 1.63
CA ARG A 156 5.61 16.10 1.71
C ARG A 156 4.75 17.06 2.51
N PRO A 157 3.70 17.63 1.89
CA PRO A 157 2.85 18.57 2.60
C PRO A 157 2.11 17.89 3.74
N GLU A 158 2.12 18.51 4.90
CA GLU A 158 1.25 18.13 6.01
C GLU A 158 -0.16 18.66 5.72
N CYS A 159 -1.15 17.78 5.73
CA CYS A 159 -2.55 18.11 5.54
C CYS A 159 -3.38 17.44 6.63
N GLY A 160 -4.31 18.21 7.21
CA GLY A 160 -5.16 17.71 8.30
C GLY A 160 -6.35 16.88 7.82
N THR A 161 -6.86 17.14 6.59
CA THR A 161 -8.04 16.45 6.06
C THR A 161 -7.80 15.93 4.64
N PRO A 162 -8.52 14.88 4.23
CA PRO A 162 -8.45 14.34 2.87
C PRO A 162 -8.74 15.39 1.80
N GLU A 163 -9.73 16.24 2.02
CA GLU A 163 -10.10 17.31 1.11
C GLU A 163 -8.95 18.35 0.96
N ALA A 164 -8.34 18.76 2.07
CA ALA A 164 -7.22 19.70 2.06
C ALA A 164 -6.00 19.13 1.32
N LEU A 165 -5.79 17.80 1.36
CA LEU A 165 -4.73 17.15 0.62
C LEU A 165 -5.05 17.05 -0.88
N LEU A 166 -6.29 16.73 -1.24
CA LEU A 166 -6.65 16.36 -2.62
C LEU A 166 -7.13 17.54 -3.46
N GLU A 167 -7.82 18.54 -2.87
CA GLU A 167 -8.38 19.65 -3.64
C GLU A 167 -7.36 20.43 -4.46
N PRO A 168 -6.13 20.69 -3.96
CA PRO A 168 -5.06 21.31 -4.77
C PRO A 168 -4.58 20.46 -5.94
N LEU A 169 -4.93 19.17 -5.97
CA LEU A 169 -4.53 18.22 -7.02
C LEU A 169 -5.63 18.01 -8.07
N ARG A 170 -6.79 18.66 -7.89
CA ARG A 170 -7.90 18.60 -8.86
C ARG A 170 -7.42 18.98 -10.25
N GLY A 171 -7.72 18.13 -11.22
CA GLY A 171 -7.30 18.35 -12.60
C GLY A 171 -5.89 17.85 -12.93
N TRP A 172 -5.14 17.33 -11.97
CA TRP A 172 -3.89 16.62 -12.27
C TRP A 172 -4.18 15.42 -13.15
N THR A 173 -3.26 15.11 -14.05
CA THR A 173 -3.42 14.04 -15.01
C THR A 173 -2.45 12.92 -14.73
N GLY A 174 -2.87 11.70 -15.04
CA GLY A 174 -2.05 10.50 -14.87
C GLY A 174 -2.52 9.38 -15.79
N GLN A 175 -1.71 8.34 -15.88
CA GLN A 175 -2.05 7.14 -16.62
C GLN A 175 -2.42 6.04 -15.62
N ARG A 176 -3.52 5.33 -15.92
CA ARG A 176 -3.96 4.19 -15.12
C ARG A 176 -3.30 2.92 -15.63
N GLU A 177 -2.72 2.18 -14.71
CA GLU A 177 -2.16 0.85 -14.93
C GLU A 177 -2.99 -0.16 -14.13
N ILE A 178 -3.30 -1.29 -14.73
CA ILE A 178 -4.15 -2.33 -14.15
C ILE A 178 -3.37 -3.63 -14.12
N LEU A 179 -3.35 -4.26 -12.95
CA LEU A 179 -2.77 -5.58 -12.72
C LEU A 179 -3.84 -6.49 -12.11
N ARG A 180 -3.95 -7.71 -12.65
CA ARG A 180 -4.88 -8.73 -12.11
C ARG A 180 -4.14 -9.76 -11.29
N PRO A 181 -4.80 -10.35 -10.26
CA PRO A 181 -4.20 -11.41 -9.45
C PRO A 181 -3.73 -12.58 -10.31
N GLN A 182 -2.46 -12.93 -10.16
CA GLN A 182 -1.85 -14.04 -10.84
C GLN A 182 -0.68 -14.59 -10.01
N PRO A 183 -0.63 -15.89 -9.73
CA PRO A 183 0.53 -16.51 -9.11
C PRO A 183 1.80 -16.39 -9.96
N GLY A 184 2.94 -16.32 -9.28
CA GLY A 184 4.25 -16.32 -9.91
C GLY A 184 4.84 -14.94 -10.18
N ALA A 185 5.99 -14.94 -10.84
CA ALA A 185 6.80 -13.75 -11.06
C ALA A 185 6.37 -12.93 -12.30
N LEU A 186 5.57 -13.49 -13.18
CA LEU A 186 5.15 -12.83 -14.41
C LEU A 186 3.69 -12.38 -14.29
N ALA A 187 3.44 -11.16 -14.71
CA ALA A 187 2.10 -10.61 -14.82
C ALA A 187 2.02 -9.61 -15.97
N SER A 188 0.81 -9.45 -16.51
CA SER A 188 0.54 -8.48 -17.56
C SER A 188 -0.06 -7.23 -16.95
N VAL A 189 0.57 -6.08 -17.17
CA VAL A 189 0.04 -4.77 -16.81
C VAL A 189 -0.67 -4.18 -18.03
N GLU A 190 -1.94 -3.87 -17.86
CA GLU A 190 -2.72 -3.15 -18.85
C GLU A 190 -2.60 -1.64 -18.57
N VAL A 191 -2.26 -0.87 -19.60
CA VAL A 191 -2.17 0.58 -19.52
C VAL A 191 -3.34 1.19 -20.26
N THR A 192 -4.12 2.02 -19.57
CA THR A 192 -5.33 2.64 -20.15
C THR A 192 -5.07 4.06 -20.62
N SER A 193 -6.11 4.70 -21.16
CA SER A 193 -6.09 6.12 -21.51
C SER A 193 -5.77 6.98 -20.28
N PRO A 194 -5.22 8.18 -20.47
CA PRO A 194 -4.99 9.15 -19.40
C PRO A 194 -6.28 9.44 -18.63
N VAL A 195 -6.13 9.63 -17.33
CA VAL A 195 -7.20 9.98 -16.40
C VAL A 195 -6.89 11.28 -15.68
N THR A 196 -7.93 11.99 -15.26
CA THR A 196 -7.84 13.22 -14.50
C THR A 196 -8.23 12.93 -13.05
N LEU A 197 -7.45 13.45 -12.10
CA LEU A 197 -7.74 13.30 -10.68
C LEU A 197 -9.00 14.10 -10.32
N ASP A 198 -9.97 13.38 -9.75
CA ASP A 198 -11.17 13.93 -9.14
C ASP A 198 -11.25 13.49 -7.67
N PRO A 199 -11.09 14.39 -6.70
CA PRO A 199 -11.16 14.05 -5.29
C PRO A 199 -12.42 13.31 -4.87
N HIS A 200 -13.57 13.61 -5.46
CA HIS A 200 -14.84 12.97 -5.11
C HIS A 200 -14.87 11.48 -5.44
N GLN A 201 -14.20 11.07 -6.53
CA GLN A 201 -14.11 9.66 -6.90
C GLN A 201 -13.22 8.87 -5.94
N LEU A 202 -12.30 9.53 -5.25
CA LEU A 202 -11.41 8.90 -4.29
C LEU A 202 -12.03 8.83 -2.90
N LEU A 203 -12.83 9.84 -2.50
CA LEU A 203 -13.39 9.99 -1.14
C LEU A 203 -14.84 9.50 -1.02
N HIS A 204 -15.18 8.35 -1.63
CA HIS A 204 -16.56 7.86 -1.66
C HIS A 204 -16.89 6.85 -0.54
N ASN A 205 -15.91 6.38 0.23
CA ASN A 205 -16.13 5.47 1.34
C ASN A 205 -16.37 6.22 2.67
N ASP A 206 -16.96 5.54 3.64
CA ASP A 206 -17.32 6.08 4.95
C ASP A 206 -16.14 6.37 5.88
N CYS A 207 -14.96 5.83 5.58
CA CYS A 207 -13.75 6.05 6.36
C CYS A 207 -12.64 6.61 5.45
N SER A 208 -12.49 7.94 5.43
CA SER A 208 -11.48 8.65 4.66
C SER A 208 -10.57 9.45 5.60
N VAL A 209 -9.26 9.18 5.59
CA VAL A 209 -8.31 9.74 6.56
C VAL A 209 -6.97 10.01 5.91
N VAL A 210 -6.35 11.13 6.27
CA VAL A 210 -4.93 11.43 6.02
C VAL A 210 -4.09 10.86 7.14
N MET A 211 -3.05 10.15 6.77
CA MET A 211 -2.11 9.50 7.66
C MET A 211 -0.74 10.18 7.61
N PRO A 212 0.14 9.93 8.59
CA PRO A 212 1.52 10.38 8.52
C PRO A 212 2.21 10.03 7.21
N ASP A 213 3.24 10.79 6.85
CA ASP A 213 4.06 10.61 5.66
C ASP A 213 3.31 10.84 4.32
N GLY A 214 2.30 11.74 4.35
CA GLY A 214 1.52 12.13 3.16
C GLY A 214 0.57 11.06 2.63
N LEU A 215 0.35 9.98 3.39
CA LEU A 215 -0.55 8.90 3.04
C LEU A 215 -2.03 9.30 3.21
N LEU A 216 -2.88 8.70 2.40
CA LEU A 216 -4.34 8.83 2.43
C LEU A 216 -4.96 7.47 2.19
N PHE A 217 -6.09 7.20 2.82
CA PHE A 217 -6.99 6.14 2.41
C PHE A 217 -8.46 6.57 2.50
N SER A 218 -9.30 5.92 1.68
CA SER A 218 -10.76 5.97 1.73
C SER A 218 -11.26 4.53 1.55
N VAL A 219 -11.76 3.95 2.62
CA VAL A 219 -12.14 2.53 2.66
C VAL A 219 -13.44 2.34 3.46
N PRO A 220 -14.19 1.26 3.23
CA PRO A 220 -15.31 0.92 4.10
C PRO A 220 -14.80 0.56 5.51
N SER A 221 -15.33 1.22 6.54
CA SER A 221 -15.05 0.88 7.94
C SER A 221 -15.59 -0.52 8.29
N VAL A 222 -16.68 -0.91 7.65
CA VAL A 222 -17.24 -2.27 7.65
C VAL A 222 -17.42 -2.70 6.21
N LEU A 223 -16.80 -3.83 5.82
CA LEU A 223 -16.91 -4.29 4.44
C LEU A 223 -18.37 -4.58 4.08
N PRO A 224 -18.86 -4.04 2.95
CA PRO A 224 -20.24 -4.26 2.51
C PRO A 224 -20.44 -5.67 1.96
N GLU A 225 -21.69 -6.07 1.85
CA GLU A 225 -22.08 -7.15 0.95
C GLU A 225 -22.05 -6.65 -0.50
N GLY A 226 -21.54 -7.48 -1.42
CA GLY A 226 -21.43 -7.09 -2.82
C GLY A 226 -20.06 -6.52 -3.19
N ALA A 227 -19.96 -5.93 -4.38
CA ALA A 227 -18.72 -5.37 -4.87
C ALA A 227 -18.29 -4.12 -4.08
N PHE A 228 -17.00 -3.97 -3.85
CA PHE A 228 -16.43 -2.79 -3.17
C PHE A 228 -15.02 -2.50 -3.66
N ASN A 229 -14.52 -1.34 -3.32
CA ASN A 229 -13.15 -0.95 -3.58
C ASN A 229 -12.53 -0.24 -2.37
N LEU A 230 -11.21 -0.38 -2.26
CA LEU A 230 -10.38 0.32 -1.30
C LEU A 230 -9.56 1.34 -2.09
N GLU A 231 -9.71 2.61 -1.75
CA GLU A 231 -8.93 3.68 -2.34
C GLU A 231 -7.82 4.09 -1.38
N THR A 232 -6.59 4.12 -1.86
CA THR A 232 -5.43 4.56 -1.10
C THR A 232 -4.55 5.44 -1.95
N GLY A 233 -3.73 6.25 -1.32
CA GLY A 233 -2.79 7.07 -2.06
C GLY A 233 -1.80 7.80 -1.16
N GLY A 234 -0.96 8.60 -1.79
CA GLY A 234 -0.02 9.45 -1.08
C GLY A 234 0.50 10.59 -1.94
N ARG A 235 0.60 11.77 -1.33
CA ARG A 235 1.33 12.88 -1.91
C ARG A 235 2.80 12.73 -1.58
N LEU A 236 3.55 12.12 -2.50
CA LEU A 236 4.91 11.67 -2.28
C LEU A 236 5.96 12.75 -2.55
N ALA A 237 5.57 13.78 -3.31
CA ALA A 237 6.36 14.97 -3.58
C ALA A 237 5.42 16.13 -3.93
N ALA A 238 5.96 17.33 -4.06
CA ALA A 238 5.18 18.52 -4.41
C ALA A 238 4.40 18.35 -5.73
N ASP A 239 4.96 17.58 -6.68
CA ASP A 239 4.43 17.36 -8.03
C ASP A 239 4.02 15.89 -8.29
N LEU A 240 3.92 15.05 -7.26
CA LEU A 240 3.58 13.64 -7.41
C LEU A 240 2.55 13.17 -6.40
N PHE A 241 1.41 12.72 -6.89
CA PHE A 241 0.43 11.94 -6.13
C PHE A 241 0.28 10.56 -6.77
N GLN A 242 0.43 9.50 -5.97
CA GLN A 242 0.12 8.14 -6.40
C GLN A 242 -1.17 7.66 -5.74
N GLN A 243 -2.04 7.04 -6.54
CA GLN A 243 -3.26 6.37 -6.09
C GLN A 243 -3.16 4.88 -6.38
N ILE A 244 -3.62 4.07 -5.44
CA ILE A 244 -3.85 2.63 -5.61
C ILE A 244 -5.31 2.36 -5.28
N SER A 245 -6.04 1.77 -6.25
CA SER A 245 -7.39 1.24 -6.04
C SER A 245 -7.31 -0.29 -6.03
N ILE A 246 -7.91 -0.92 -5.03
CA ILE A 246 -8.00 -2.38 -4.91
C ILE A 246 -9.46 -2.76 -5.05
N ARG A 247 -9.81 -3.54 -6.09
CA ARG A 247 -11.19 -3.81 -6.47
C ARG A 247 -11.60 -5.23 -6.16
N PHE A 248 -12.79 -5.37 -5.62
CA PHE A 248 -13.42 -6.64 -5.27
C PHE A 248 -14.77 -6.76 -5.97
N ASP A 249 -15.09 -7.96 -6.45
CA ASP A 249 -16.38 -8.26 -7.06
C ASP A 249 -17.49 -8.51 -6.01
N ALA A 250 -18.67 -8.89 -6.50
CA ALA A 250 -19.84 -9.13 -5.64
C ALA A 250 -19.71 -10.38 -4.74
N LEU A 251 -18.75 -11.26 -5.01
CA LEU A 251 -18.43 -12.41 -4.17
C LEU A 251 -17.37 -12.08 -3.13
N GLY A 252 -16.79 -10.87 -3.20
CA GLY A 252 -15.69 -10.43 -2.34
C GLY A 252 -14.33 -10.95 -2.80
N ASP A 253 -14.22 -11.40 -4.06
CA ASP A 253 -12.95 -11.81 -4.65
C ASP A 253 -12.24 -10.63 -5.30
N LEU A 254 -10.93 -10.54 -5.10
CA LEU A 254 -10.09 -9.49 -5.66
C LEU A 254 -9.99 -9.63 -7.19
N THR A 255 -10.33 -8.56 -7.90
CA THR A 255 -10.34 -8.54 -9.37
C THR A 255 -9.16 -7.78 -9.97
N SER A 256 -8.69 -6.71 -9.31
CA SER A 256 -7.55 -5.93 -9.78
C SER A 256 -6.92 -5.05 -8.72
N TRP A 257 -5.66 -4.74 -8.94
CA TRP A 257 -4.99 -3.56 -8.43
C TRP A 257 -4.85 -2.56 -9.57
N GLU A 258 -5.20 -1.31 -9.31
CA GLU A 258 -5.07 -0.22 -10.26
C GLU A 258 -4.16 0.85 -9.68
N ARG A 259 -3.19 1.33 -10.45
CA ARG A 259 -2.32 2.44 -10.07
C ARG A 259 -2.52 3.63 -10.99
N CYS A 260 -2.56 4.83 -10.40
CA CYS A 260 -2.44 6.09 -11.13
C CYS A 260 -1.33 6.95 -10.51
N CYS A 261 -0.43 7.44 -11.35
CA CYS A 261 0.56 8.44 -10.96
C CYS A 261 0.14 9.78 -11.54
N PHE A 262 -0.39 10.66 -10.69
CA PHE A 262 -0.87 11.97 -11.08
C PHE A 262 0.22 13.03 -10.94
N ARG A 263 0.29 13.93 -11.91
CA ARG A 263 1.15 15.11 -11.92
C ARG A 263 0.37 16.33 -12.38
N PRO A 264 0.85 17.55 -12.06
CA PRO A 264 0.28 18.77 -12.63
C PRO A 264 0.18 18.65 -14.16
N ALA A 265 -0.93 19.14 -14.73
CA ALA A 265 -1.02 19.24 -16.18
C ALA A 265 0.15 20.10 -16.70
N ALA A 266 0.76 19.67 -17.81
CA ALA A 266 1.78 20.49 -18.47
C ALA A 266 1.14 21.85 -18.86
N ALA A 267 1.79 22.94 -18.46
CA ALA A 267 1.34 24.28 -18.78
C ALA A 267 1.46 24.57 -20.27
#